data_8ed623ffe9bd6e6989ad7920760bfb07
#
_entry.id   8ed623ffe9bd6e6989ad7920760bfb07
#
_cell.length_a   1.000
_cell.length_b   1.000
_cell.length_c   1.000
_cell.angle_alpha   90.00
_cell.angle_beta   90.00
_cell.angle_gamma   90.00
#
_symmetry.space_group_name_H-M   'P 1'
#
loop_
_entity.id
_entity.type
_entity.pdbx_description
1 polymer ?
#
loop_
_entity_poly.entity_id
_entity_poly.type
_entity_poly.pdbx_seq_one_letter_code
_entity_poly.pdbx_strand_id
1 'polypeptide(L)'
;MKFTINREEFINVLSAFSLILKENPIKPIIAGLKIQATKENITFIGTCLESNLIKVVNGKVEEEGVVVVKSQLILEYVKLLDEEEIEISSKDNSLFIHQGEFVTLDGRDYPFVEKEEFKQIATVKAGEFNQGLERCKFCAYPTTDNLALNCIRVLFNSDNIEFVSSDSYRLAYLKEQNQCNEEKAFSIPLDSVNSFTKLIKDSEQEMIVGYSDKHLIFVWENTYYSTRTIELNFPNFQQILSFNNFDKNMEFNTEELKSSLKKVITVAKTSYEAKYGAIFDFKNNILTIQSHSGKGKISQKVNMIKTGENFKGSLNTKFLLEFLNNISKNTIIEGLNASSMFKITEYDNPNYIYILMPLALRN
;
A
#
# COMPACT_ATOMS: atom_id res chain seq x y z
N MET A 1 -9.64 0.38 -36.42
CA MET A 1 -10.02 -0.43 -35.25
C MET A 1 -11.49 -0.17 -34.92
N LYS A 2 -12.29 -1.21 -34.71
CA LYS A 2 -13.69 -1.07 -34.29
C LYS A 2 -14.12 -2.25 -33.44
N PHE A 3 -14.70 -1.98 -32.26
CA PHE A 3 -15.19 -3.01 -31.34
C PHE A 3 -16.30 -2.48 -30.42
N THR A 4 -17.06 -3.42 -29.83
CA THR A 4 -18.11 -3.15 -28.85
C THR A 4 -17.71 -3.79 -27.51
N ILE A 5 -17.90 -3.08 -26.41
CA ILE A 5 -17.56 -3.50 -25.06
C ILE A 5 -18.67 -3.08 -24.08
N ASN A 6 -18.89 -3.88 -23.01
CA ASN A 6 -19.77 -3.46 -21.93
C ASN A 6 -19.22 -2.21 -21.23
N ARG A 7 -20.08 -1.22 -20.99
CA ARG A 7 -19.71 0.08 -20.43
C ARG A 7 -19.09 -0.02 -19.02
N GLU A 8 -19.68 -0.82 -18.14
CA GLU A 8 -19.16 -0.96 -16.77
C GLU A 8 -17.81 -1.67 -16.75
N GLU A 9 -17.64 -2.70 -17.60
CA GLU A 9 -16.35 -3.36 -17.74
C GLU A 9 -15.28 -2.39 -18.26
N PHE A 10 -15.63 -1.53 -19.23
CA PHE A 10 -14.70 -0.50 -19.73
C PHE A 10 -14.37 0.56 -18.66
N ILE A 11 -15.36 1.00 -17.85
CA ILE A 11 -15.12 1.88 -16.70
C ILE A 11 -14.16 1.23 -15.70
N ASN A 12 -14.33 -0.06 -15.40
CA ASN A 12 -13.45 -0.80 -14.48
C ASN A 12 -12.02 -0.89 -15.02
N VAL A 13 -11.88 -1.15 -16.34
CA VAL A 13 -10.58 -1.13 -17.01
C VAL A 13 -9.93 0.25 -16.88
N LEU A 14 -10.60 1.31 -17.34
CA LEU A 14 -10.05 2.67 -17.32
C LEU A 14 -9.69 3.12 -15.89
N SER A 15 -10.51 2.76 -14.90
CA SER A 15 -10.27 3.05 -13.49
C SER A 15 -9.01 2.35 -12.97
N ALA A 16 -8.80 1.07 -13.32
CA ALA A 16 -7.60 0.32 -12.96
C ALA A 16 -6.33 0.98 -13.54
N PHE A 17 -6.37 1.35 -14.82
CA PHE A 17 -5.23 2.01 -15.47
C PHE A 17 -4.95 3.41 -14.93
N SER A 18 -5.96 4.15 -14.47
CA SER A 18 -5.78 5.46 -13.84
C SER A 18 -4.92 5.42 -12.56
N LEU A 19 -4.80 4.27 -11.90
CA LEU A 19 -3.95 4.07 -10.73
C LEU A 19 -2.46 3.98 -11.07
N ILE A 20 -2.14 3.61 -12.32
CA ILE A 20 -0.77 3.33 -12.77
C ILE A 20 -0.28 4.42 -13.71
N LEU A 21 -1.12 4.86 -14.64
CA LEU A 21 -0.79 5.88 -15.62
C LEU A 21 -0.73 7.25 -14.94
N LYS A 22 0.47 7.80 -14.83
CA LYS A 22 0.71 9.14 -14.27
C LYS A 22 1.30 10.05 -15.36
N GLU A 23 0.93 11.31 -15.32
CA GLU A 23 1.57 12.31 -16.21
C GLU A 23 3.09 12.28 -16.02
N ASN A 24 3.79 12.21 -17.15
CA ASN A 24 5.26 12.23 -17.17
C ASN A 24 5.72 13.30 -18.17
N PRO A 25 6.33 14.41 -17.68
CA PRO A 25 6.74 15.51 -18.55
C PRO A 25 7.90 15.15 -19.48
N ILE A 26 8.71 14.14 -19.11
CA ILE A 26 9.86 13.70 -19.91
C ILE A 26 9.41 12.73 -21.02
N LYS A 27 8.44 11.88 -20.74
CA LYS A 27 7.96 10.85 -21.65
C LYS A 27 6.43 10.79 -21.66
N PRO A 28 5.75 11.78 -22.26
CA PRO A 28 4.28 11.92 -22.17
C PRO A 28 3.50 10.69 -22.69
N ILE A 29 4.12 9.90 -23.58
CA ILE A 29 3.50 8.70 -24.15
C ILE A 29 3.18 7.61 -23.12
N ILE A 30 3.96 7.51 -22.01
CA ILE A 30 3.72 6.51 -20.97
C ILE A 30 2.51 6.85 -20.08
N ALA A 31 2.00 8.08 -20.14
CA ALA A 31 0.71 8.44 -19.54
C ALA A 31 -0.48 7.95 -20.38
N GLY A 32 -0.21 7.38 -21.56
CA GLY A 32 -1.21 6.84 -22.46
C GLY A 32 -1.57 5.39 -22.14
N LEU A 33 -2.84 5.07 -22.33
CA LEU A 33 -3.35 3.70 -22.35
C LEU A 33 -3.30 3.17 -23.80
N LYS A 34 -2.56 2.08 -24.02
CA LYS A 34 -2.56 1.37 -25.29
C LYS A 34 -3.73 0.39 -25.30
N ILE A 35 -4.56 0.49 -26.33
CA ILE A 35 -5.69 -0.40 -26.59
C ILE A 35 -5.39 -1.17 -27.88
N GLN A 36 -5.41 -2.49 -27.80
CA GLN A 36 -5.18 -3.39 -28.93
C GLN A 36 -6.39 -4.31 -29.10
N ALA A 37 -7.09 -4.19 -30.20
CA ALA A 37 -8.19 -5.07 -30.56
C ALA A 37 -7.70 -6.09 -31.60
N THR A 38 -7.89 -7.37 -31.30
CA THR A 38 -7.66 -8.51 -32.18
C THR A 38 -8.97 -9.25 -32.38
N LYS A 39 -9.04 -10.21 -33.32
CA LYS A 39 -10.25 -11.02 -33.50
C LYS A 39 -10.70 -11.79 -32.27
N GLU A 40 -9.77 -12.06 -31.35
CA GLU A 40 -10.01 -12.90 -30.17
C GLU A 40 -10.40 -12.08 -28.93
N ASN A 41 -9.80 -10.91 -28.76
CA ASN A 41 -9.96 -10.12 -27.53
C ASN A 41 -9.53 -8.66 -27.69
N ILE A 42 -9.80 -7.89 -26.64
CA ILE A 42 -9.34 -6.51 -26.50
C ILE A 42 -8.34 -6.49 -25.37
N THR A 43 -7.09 -6.10 -25.65
CA THR A 43 -6.02 -6.00 -24.68
C THR A 43 -5.73 -4.54 -24.37
N PHE A 44 -5.74 -4.21 -23.08
CA PHE A 44 -5.38 -2.91 -22.54
C PHE A 44 -4.00 -3.00 -21.88
N ILE A 45 -3.10 -2.08 -22.22
CA ILE A 45 -1.71 -2.09 -21.76
C ILE A 45 -1.34 -0.71 -21.22
N GLY A 46 -0.79 -0.66 -20.02
CA GLY A 46 -0.29 0.55 -19.38
C GLY A 46 1.03 0.31 -18.66
N THR A 47 1.88 1.32 -18.65
CA THR A 47 3.18 1.27 -17.95
C THR A 47 3.55 2.63 -17.38
N CYS A 48 4.21 2.61 -16.21
CA CYS A 48 4.93 3.77 -15.69
C CYS A 48 6.46 3.55 -15.70
N LEU A 49 6.96 2.57 -16.45
CA LEU A 49 8.33 2.05 -16.55
C LEU A 49 8.77 1.20 -15.35
N GLU A 50 8.26 1.47 -14.16
CA GLU A 50 8.52 0.67 -12.95
C GLU A 50 7.47 -0.44 -12.76
N SER A 51 6.26 -0.22 -13.22
CA SER A 51 5.17 -1.19 -13.17
C SER A 51 4.43 -1.24 -14.48
N ASN A 52 3.95 -2.44 -14.83
CA ASN A 52 3.16 -2.70 -16.02
C ASN A 52 1.82 -3.33 -15.62
N LEU A 53 0.77 -2.94 -16.31
CA LEU A 53 -0.56 -3.54 -16.21
C LEU A 53 -1.01 -3.96 -17.59
N ILE A 54 -1.43 -5.22 -17.72
CA ILE A 54 -2.07 -5.77 -18.93
C ILE A 54 -3.39 -6.36 -18.48
N LYS A 55 -4.48 -5.93 -19.11
CA LYS A 55 -5.81 -6.50 -18.87
C LYS A 55 -6.43 -6.92 -20.18
N VAL A 56 -6.92 -8.16 -20.24
CA VAL A 56 -7.58 -8.72 -21.41
C VAL A 56 -9.08 -8.76 -21.14
N VAL A 57 -9.87 -8.27 -22.07
CA VAL A 57 -11.32 -8.18 -21.95
C VAL A 57 -11.97 -8.81 -23.20
N ASN A 58 -13.06 -9.48 -22.99
CA ASN A 58 -13.89 -9.98 -24.10
C ASN A 58 -14.71 -8.83 -24.68
N GLY A 59 -14.83 -8.82 -26.00
CA GLY A 59 -15.66 -7.85 -26.71
C GLY A 59 -15.86 -8.28 -28.13
N LYS A 60 -16.83 -7.69 -28.79
CA LYS A 60 -17.09 -7.97 -30.21
C LYS A 60 -16.20 -7.08 -31.06
N VAL A 61 -15.17 -7.68 -31.68
CA VAL A 61 -14.22 -6.94 -32.52
C VAL A 61 -14.66 -7.07 -33.98
N GLU A 62 -14.94 -5.96 -34.65
CA GLU A 62 -15.28 -5.86 -36.07
C GLU A 62 -14.05 -5.56 -36.94
N GLU A 63 -13.18 -4.66 -36.44
CA GLU A 63 -11.93 -4.28 -37.11
C GLU A 63 -10.77 -4.26 -36.09
N GLU A 64 -9.73 -5.01 -36.42
CA GLU A 64 -8.51 -5.04 -35.63
C GLU A 64 -7.76 -3.70 -35.69
N GLY A 65 -6.93 -3.43 -34.69
CA GLY A 65 -6.06 -2.27 -34.67
C GLY A 65 -5.50 -1.94 -33.29
N VAL A 66 -4.71 -0.88 -33.27
CA VAL A 66 -4.02 -0.42 -32.06
C VAL A 66 -4.11 1.10 -31.98
N VAL A 67 -4.41 1.61 -30.78
CA VAL A 67 -4.36 3.06 -30.48
C VAL A 67 -3.75 3.29 -29.12
N VAL A 68 -3.24 4.49 -28.90
CA VAL A 68 -2.82 4.98 -27.57
C VAL A 68 -3.61 6.24 -27.24
N VAL A 69 -4.21 6.29 -26.06
CA VAL A 69 -5.10 7.41 -25.67
C VAL A 69 -4.86 7.84 -24.24
N LYS A 70 -5.18 9.09 -23.90
CA LYS A 70 -5.25 9.56 -22.51
C LYS A 70 -6.55 9.07 -21.88
N SER A 71 -6.46 8.10 -20.97
CA SER A 71 -7.60 7.38 -20.42
C SER A 71 -8.47 8.21 -19.48
N GLN A 72 -7.94 9.23 -18.81
CA GLN A 72 -8.65 9.97 -17.76
C GLN A 72 -9.90 10.68 -18.31
N LEU A 73 -9.74 11.43 -19.41
CA LEU A 73 -10.85 12.14 -20.05
C LEU A 73 -11.92 11.17 -20.58
N ILE A 74 -11.48 10.05 -21.14
CA ILE A 74 -12.37 8.99 -21.61
C ILE A 74 -13.15 8.38 -20.45
N LEU A 75 -12.50 8.12 -19.31
CA LEU A 75 -13.17 7.61 -18.10
C LEU A 75 -14.27 8.54 -17.61
N GLU A 76 -13.98 9.85 -17.57
CA GLU A 76 -14.97 10.86 -17.15
C GLU A 76 -16.17 10.90 -18.11
N TYR A 77 -15.93 10.82 -19.41
CA TYR A 77 -17.00 10.80 -20.42
C TYR A 77 -17.83 9.52 -20.37
N VAL A 78 -17.20 8.34 -20.35
CA VAL A 78 -17.88 7.03 -20.36
C VAL A 78 -18.77 6.84 -19.14
N LYS A 79 -18.41 7.42 -17.98
CA LYS A 79 -19.24 7.41 -16.77
C LYS A 79 -20.57 8.16 -16.93
N LEU A 80 -20.67 9.07 -17.87
CA LEU A 80 -21.85 9.88 -18.13
C LEU A 80 -22.78 9.28 -19.21
N LEU A 81 -22.35 8.20 -19.88
CA LEU A 81 -23.16 7.50 -20.86
C LEU A 81 -24.19 6.62 -20.16
N ASP A 82 -25.35 6.46 -20.78
CA ASP A 82 -26.46 5.62 -20.28
C ASP A 82 -26.49 4.22 -20.91
N GLU A 83 -25.82 4.03 -22.05
CA GLU A 83 -25.80 2.79 -22.81
C GLU A 83 -25.07 1.68 -22.04
N GLU A 84 -25.60 0.47 -22.08
CA GLU A 84 -25.00 -0.74 -21.48
C GLU A 84 -23.79 -1.24 -22.28
N GLU A 85 -23.89 -1.18 -23.60
CA GLU A 85 -22.82 -1.51 -24.53
C GLU A 85 -22.41 -0.25 -25.30
N ILE A 86 -21.12 -0.05 -25.46
CA ILE A 86 -20.55 1.10 -26.18
C ILE A 86 -19.71 0.63 -27.37
N GLU A 87 -19.95 1.26 -28.52
CA GLU A 87 -19.11 1.09 -29.70
C GLU A 87 -17.92 2.05 -29.62
N ILE A 88 -16.74 1.51 -29.86
CA ILE A 88 -15.48 2.24 -29.89
C ILE A 88 -14.83 2.03 -31.24
N SER A 89 -14.50 3.12 -31.94
CA SER A 89 -13.80 3.03 -33.21
C SER A 89 -12.64 4.04 -33.29
N SER A 90 -11.66 3.74 -34.13
CA SER A 90 -10.57 4.68 -34.38
C SER A 90 -10.38 4.90 -35.87
N LYS A 91 -10.20 6.16 -36.23
CA LYS A 91 -9.90 6.58 -37.59
C LYS A 91 -8.91 7.76 -37.54
N ASP A 92 -7.93 7.72 -38.40
CA ASP A 92 -6.85 8.72 -38.45
C ASP A 92 -6.19 8.88 -37.08
N ASN A 93 -6.22 10.06 -36.47
CA ASN A 93 -5.64 10.35 -35.15
C ASN A 93 -6.72 10.53 -34.08
N SER A 94 -7.90 9.94 -34.25
CA SER A 94 -9.02 10.09 -33.34
C SER A 94 -9.60 8.74 -32.91
N LEU A 95 -10.02 8.67 -31.65
CA LEU A 95 -10.84 7.61 -31.08
C LEU A 95 -12.25 8.14 -30.92
N PHE A 96 -13.23 7.42 -31.43
CA PHE A 96 -14.65 7.76 -31.35
C PHE A 96 -15.35 6.83 -30.36
N ILE A 97 -16.11 7.42 -29.44
CA ILE A 97 -16.95 6.71 -28.47
C ILE A 97 -18.29 7.44 -28.46
N HIS A 98 -19.34 6.78 -28.94
CA HIS A 98 -20.65 7.39 -29.13
C HIS A 98 -20.54 8.71 -29.93
N GLN A 99 -20.88 9.87 -29.30
CA GLN A 99 -20.75 11.20 -29.91
C GLN A 99 -19.41 11.90 -29.57
N GLY A 100 -18.57 11.28 -28.74
CA GLY A 100 -17.29 11.82 -28.33
C GLY A 100 -16.17 11.50 -29.29
N GLU A 101 -15.32 12.49 -29.58
CA GLU A 101 -14.09 12.34 -30.34
C GLU A 101 -12.89 12.70 -29.47
N PHE A 102 -11.93 11.77 -29.34
CA PHE A 102 -10.75 11.89 -28.49
C PHE A 102 -9.48 11.76 -29.32
N VAL A 103 -8.54 12.67 -29.13
CA VAL A 103 -7.25 12.64 -29.83
C VAL A 103 -6.43 11.45 -29.37
N THR A 104 -5.85 10.70 -30.32
CA THR A 104 -4.92 9.61 -30.03
C THR A 104 -3.48 10.15 -29.92
N LEU A 105 -2.65 9.42 -29.19
CA LEU A 105 -1.22 9.66 -29.12
C LEU A 105 -0.49 8.85 -30.21
N ASP A 106 0.66 9.32 -30.67
CA ASP A 106 1.50 8.57 -31.59
C ASP A 106 2.09 7.35 -30.88
N GLY A 107 1.59 6.17 -31.21
CA GLY A 107 1.96 4.91 -30.56
C GLY A 107 3.33 4.35 -30.95
N ARG A 108 4.07 4.97 -31.90
CA ARG A 108 5.39 4.47 -32.37
C ARG A 108 6.42 4.43 -31.26
N ASP A 109 6.38 5.40 -30.34
CA ASP A 109 7.32 5.53 -29.22
C ASP A 109 6.77 4.87 -27.92
N TYR A 110 5.63 4.17 -27.99
CA TYR A 110 5.08 3.50 -26.82
C TYR A 110 6.03 2.38 -26.37
N PRO A 111 6.39 2.28 -25.08
CA PRO A 111 7.29 1.24 -24.61
C PRO A 111 6.76 -0.17 -24.94
N PHE A 112 7.70 -1.06 -25.25
CA PHE A 112 7.36 -2.46 -25.42
C PHE A 112 7.03 -3.05 -24.05
N VAL A 113 5.82 -3.57 -23.91
CA VAL A 113 5.31 -4.20 -22.69
C VAL A 113 4.64 -5.49 -23.07
N GLU A 114 5.16 -6.60 -22.57
CA GLU A 114 4.60 -7.94 -22.75
C GLU A 114 4.50 -8.67 -21.41
N LYS A 115 3.74 -9.77 -21.39
CA LYS A 115 3.76 -10.71 -20.27
C LYS A 115 5.09 -11.45 -20.28
N GLU A 116 5.85 -11.31 -19.19
CA GLU A 116 7.10 -12.04 -19.02
C GLU A 116 6.86 -13.51 -18.64
N GLU A 117 7.76 -14.38 -19.04
CA GLU A 117 7.86 -15.70 -18.43
C GLU A 117 8.32 -15.54 -16.97
N PHE A 118 7.66 -16.25 -16.07
CA PHE A 118 7.94 -16.12 -14.65
C PHE A 118 7.88 -17.46 -13.92
N LYS A 119 8.58 -17.53 -12.81
CA LYS A 119 8.51 -18.66 -11.87
C LYS A 119 7.47 -18.34 -10.79
N GLN A 120 6.48 -19.21 -10.63
CA GLN A 120 5.47 -19.06 -9.58
C GLN A 120 6.07 -19.35 -8.21
N ILE A 121 5.84 -18.47 -7.23
CA ILE A 121 6.30 -18.61 -5.85
C ILE A 121 5.18 -18.94 -4.88
N ALA A 122 3.97 -18.42 -5.11
CA ALA A 122 2.81 -18.68 -4.27
C ALA A 122 1.50 -18.50 -5.05
N THR A 123 0.43 -19.07 -4.51
CA THR A 123 -0.95 -18.64 -4.78
C THR A 123 -1.52 -18.08 -3.50
N VAL A 124 -2.14 -16.91 -3.56
CA VAL A 124 -2.66 -16.17 -2.41
C VAL A 124 -4.08 -15.69 -2.69
N LYS A 125 -4.87 -15.45 -1.66
CA LYS A 125 -6.09 -14.64 -1.82
C LYS A 125 -5.70 -13.18 -1.93
N ALA A 126 -6.15 -12.51 -2.98
CA ALA A 126 -5.77 -11.14 -3.29
C ALA A 126 -6.09 -10.17 -2.14
N GLY A 127 -7.26 -10.32 -1.49
CA GLY A 127 -7.66 -9.51 -0.35
C GLY A 127 -6.78 -9.70 0.89
N GLU A 128 -6.38 -10.95 1.20
CA GLU A 128 -5.48 -11.23 2.33
C GLU A 128 -4.07 -10.64 2.07
N PHE A 129 -3.54 -10.82 0.87
CA PHE A 129 -2.27 -10.21 0.48
C PHE A 129 -2.33 -8.68 0.53
N ASN A 130 -3.45 -8.10 0.07
CA ASN A 130 -3.69 -6.67 0.17
C ASN A 130 -3.66 -6.17 1.61
N GLN A 131 -4.32 -6.87 2.54
CA GLN A 131 -4.30 -6.51 3.95
C GLN A 131 -2.89 -6.54 4.52
N GLY A 132 -2.05 -7.50 4.14
CA GLY A 132 -0.64 -7.56 4.53
C GLY A 132 0.12 -6.31 4.12
N LEU A 133 -0.04 -5.88 2.87
CA LEU A 133 0.57 -4.65 2.36
C LEU A 133 0.02 -3.40 3.08
N GLU A 134 -1.31 -3.27 3.20
CA GLU A 134 -1.96 -2.11 3.83
C GLU A 134 -1.55 -1.94 5.30
N ARG A 135 -1.49 -3.05 6.06
CA ARG A 135 -1.10 -3.06 7.47
C ARG A 135 0.36 -2.69 7.72
N CYS A 136 1.22 -2.78 6.70
CA CYS A 136 2.63 -2.43 6.84
C CYS A 136 3.01 -1.11 6.16
N LYS A 137 2.39 -0.71 5.06
CA LYS A 137 2.85 0.39 4.20
C LYS A 137 3.02 1.75 4.90
N PHE A 138 2.29 2.02 5.98
CA PHE A 138 2.36 3.29 6.71
C PHE A 138 3.69 3.51 7.42
N CYS A 139 4.51 2.46 7.62
CA CYS A 139 5.84 2.52 8.20
C CYS A 139 6.96 2.69 7.17
N ALA A 140 6.69 2.52 5.89
CA ALA A 140 7.71 2.70 4.86
C ALA A 140 8.21 4.16 4.83
N TYR A 141 9.49 4.34 4.50
CA TYR A 141 10.08 5.67 4.35
C TYR A 141 9.35 6.45 3.25
N PRO A 142 8.88 7.68 3.51
CA PRO A 142 7.88 8.32 2.64
C PRO A 142 8.43 8.87 1.32
N THR A 143 9.75 9.05 1.22
CA THR A 143 10.40 9.65 0.03
C THR A 143 11.49 8.73 -0.52
N THR A 144 11.90 8.99 -1.76
CA THR A 144 12.94 8.22 -2.45
C THR A 144 14.37 8.54 -2.00
N ASP A 145 14.56 9.43 -1.02
CA ASP A 145 15.89 9.75 -0.47
C ASP A 145 16.53 8.53 0.22
N ASN A 146 15.71 7.59 0.68
CA ASN A 146 16.16 6.32 1.22
C ASN A 146 15.42 5.16 0.55
N LEU A 147 15.87 4.76 -0.62
CA LEU A 147 15.26 3.70 -1.43
C LEU A 147 15.21 2.35 -0.70
N ALA A 148 16.20 2.03 0.14
CA ALA A 148 16.23 0.78 0.88
C ALA A 148 15.05 0.62 1.85
N LEU A 149 14.47 1.73 2.32
CA LEU A 149 13.33 1.78 3.23
C LEU A 149 12.03 2.32 2.56
N ASN A 150 12.12 2.92 1.37
CA ASN A 150 10.95 3.36 0.61
C ASN A 150 10.25 2.17 -0.07
N CYS A 151 9.98 1.13 0.70
CA CYS A 151 9.40 -0.13 0.21
C CYS A 151 8.68 -0.90 1.30
N ILE A 152 7.94 -1.92 0.88
CA ILE A 152 7.57 -3.04 1.75
C ILE A 152 8.42 -4.24 1.35
N ARG A 153 9.12 -4.81 2.31
CA ARG A 153 9.82 -6.08 2.17
C ARG A 153 8.83 -7.21 2.40
N VAL A 154 8.63 -8.07 1.40
CA VAL A 154 7.80 -9.27 1.47
C VAL A 154 8.69 -10.48 1.41
N LEU A 155 8.58 -11.37 2.40
CA LEU A 155 9.32 -12.62 2.47
C LEU A 155 8.33 -13.78 2.27
N PHE A 156 8.57 -14.58 1.28
CA PHE A 156 7.87 -15.83 1.05
C PHE A 156 8.68 -16.93 1.71
N ASN A 157 8.10 -17.62 2.68
CA ASN A 157 8.69 -18.79 3.35
C ASN A 157 7.83 -20.01 3.04
N SER A 158 8.29 -21.21 3.36
CA SER A 158 7.58 -22.46 3.05
C SER A 158 6.12 -22.51 3.53
N ASP A 159 5.82 -21.91 4.69
CA ASP A 159 4.51 -21.98 5.38
C ASP A 159 3.86 -20.63 5.68
N ASN A 160 4.52 -19.53 5.32
CA ASN A 160 4.00 -18.18 5.61
C ASN A 160 4.55 -17.12 4.65
N ILE A 161 3.85 -15.96 4.65
CA ILE A 161 4.33 -14.74 4.01
C ILE A 161 4.49 -13.68 5.10
N GLU A 162 5.65 -13.01 5.12
CA GLU A 162 5.94 -11.93 6.04
C GLU A 162 5.99 -10.60 5.30
N PHE A 163 5.38 -9.58 5.89
CA PHE A 163 5.40 -8.20 5.40
C PHE A 163 6.10 -7.33 6.41
N VAL A 164 7.06 -6.54 5.97
CA VAL A 164 7.78 -5.63 6.86
C VAL A 164 8.09 -4.32 6.19
N SER A 165 7.97 -3.23 6.93
CA SER A 165 8.39 -1.90 6.53
C SER A 165 8.95 -1.11 7.71
N SER A 166 9.80 -0.14 7.44
CA SER A 166 10.42 0.72 8.47
C SER A 166 10.81 2.06 7.88
N ASP A 167 10.85 3.11 8.75
CA ASP A 167 11.43 4.41 8.44
C ASP A 167 12.63 4.75 9.34
N SER A 168 13.24 3.75 10.00
CA SER A 168 14.30 3.81 10.99
C SER A 168 13.85 4.24 12.40
N TYR A 169 12.66 4.80 12.56
CA TYR A 169 12.09 5.20 13.86
C TYR A 169 11.00 4.25 14.34
N ARG A 170 10.45 3.49 13.44
CA ARG A 170 9.39 2.53 13.66
C ARG A 170 9.46 1.39 12.65
N LEU A 171 8.86 0.28 12.99
CA LEU A 171 8.77 -0.91 12.14
C LEU A 171 7.40 -1.54 12.29
N ALA A 172 6.75 -1.87 11.19
CA ALA A 172 5.58 -2.73 11.16
C ALA A 172 5.96 -4.08 10.54
N TYR A 173 5.54 -5.16 11.19
CA TYR A 173 5.75 -6.52 10.77
C TYR A 173 4.46 -7.31 10.90
N LEU A 174 4.09 -8.02 9.86
CA LEU A 174 2.95 -8.94 9.86
C LEU A 174 3.36 -10.28 9.26
N LYS A 175 2.95 -11.37 9.91
CA LYS A 175 3.13 -12.73 9.43
C LYS A 175 1.77 -13.37 9.18
N GLU A 176 1.55 -13.85 7.95
CA GLU A 176 0.31 -14.52 7.51
C GLU A 176 0.63 -15.94 7.05
N GLN A 177 -0.24 -16.89 7.37
CA GLN A 177 -0.08 -18.28 6.95
C GLN A 177 -0.37 -18.41 5.45
N ASN A 178 0.56 -19.01 4.71
CA ASN A 178 0.39 -19.33 3.29
C ASN A 178 1.44 -20.36 2.87
N GLN A 179 1.07 -21.28 1.98
CA GLN A 179 2.02 -22.21 1.39
C GLN A 179 2.74 -21.55 0.21
N CYS A 180 4.07 -21.57 0.24
CA CYS A 180 4.89 -21.05 -0.84
C CYS A 180 5.78 -22.15 -1.43
N ASN A 181 6.02 -22.04 -2.74
CA ASN A 181 6.80 -23.04 -3.48
C ASN A 181 8.31 -22.87 -3.29
N GLU A 182 8.75 -21.70 -2.81
CA GLU A 182 10.15 -21.32 -2.70
C GLU A 182 10.32 -20.22 -1.66
N GLU A 183 11.44 -20.25 -0.94
CA GLU A 183 11.81 -19.18 -0.01
C GLU A 183 12.52 -18.06 -0.75
N LYS A 184 11.92 -16.89 -0.77
CA LYS A 184 12.45 -15.71 -1.45
C LYS A 184 11.89 -14.42 -0.87
N ALA A 185 12.64 -13.33 -1.01
CA ALA A 185 12.23 -12.07 -0.46
C ALA A 185 12.39 -10.92 -1.47
N PHE A 186 11.39 -10.04 -1.54
CA PHE A 186 11.34 -8.92 -2.47
C PHE A 186 11.05 -7.62 -1.74
N SER A 187 11.68 -6.52 -2.17
CA SER A 187 11.35 -5.17 -1.73
C SER A 187 10.52 -4.49 -2.81
N ILE A 188 9.23 -4.30 -2.54
CA ILE A 188 8.28 -3.66 -3.46
C ILE A 188 8.30 -2.16 -3.22
N PRO A 189 8.60 -1.31 -4.20
CA PRO A 189 8.60 0.14 -4.05
C PRO A 189 7.26 0.66 -3.51
N LEU A 190 7.30 1.65 -2.61
CA LEU A 190 6.10 2.17 -1.96
C LEU A 190 5.07 2.73 -2.96
N ASP A 191 5.52 3.37 -4.03
CA ASP A 191 4.64 3.86 -5.10
C ASP A 191 3.90 2.73 -5.82
N SER A 192 4.58 1.60 -6.06
CA SER A 192 3.98 0.40 -6.65
C SER A 192 2.98 -0.22 -5.68
N VAL A 193 3.32 -0.30 -4.38
CA VAL A 193 2.39 -0.77 -3.34
C VAL A 193 1.13 0.12 -3.30
N ASN A 194 1.28 1.43 -3.32
CA ASN A 194 0.15 2.38 -3.27
C ASN A 194 -0.81 2.25 -4.47
N SER A 195 -0.30 1.89 -5.64
CA SER A 195 -1.12 1.65 -6.83
C SER A 195 -1.74 0.25 -6.78
N PHE A 196 -0.95 -0.76 -6.44
CA PHE A 196 -1.36 -2.15 -6.41
C PHE A 196 -2.43 -2.44 -5.36
N THR A 197 -2.30 -1.91 -4.15
CA THR A 197 -3.30 -2.11 -3.08
C THR A 197 -4.68 -1.57 -3.45
N LYS A 198 -4.76 -0.51 -4.24
CA LYS A 198 -6.01 0.03 -4.76
C LYS A 198 -6.58 -0.82 -5.91
N LEU A 199 -5.69 -1.44 -6.72
CA LEU A 199 -6.05 -2.27 -7.84
C LEU A 199 -6.72 -3.58 -7.40
N ILE A 200 -6.23 -4.19 -6.30
CA ILE A 200 -6.73 -5.47 -5.75
C ILE A 200 -7.64 -5.29 -4.53
N LYS A 201 -8.07 -4.05 -4.26
CA LYS A 201 -8.95 -3.76 -3.13
C LYS A 201 -10.23 -4.60 -3.18
N ASP A 202 -10.57 -5.18 -2.02
CA ASP A 202 -11.79 -5.97 -1.81
C ASP A 202 -11.94 -7.20 -2.74
N SER A 203 -10.84 -7.69 -3.32
CA SER A 203 -10.85 -8.88 -4.18
C SER A 203 -10.75 -10.17 -3.36
N GLU A 204 -11.74 -11.04 -3.48
CA GLU A 204 -11.75 -12.41 -2.88
C GLU A 204 -11.09 -13.47 -3.79
N GLN A 205 -10.53 -13.05 -4.92
CA GLN A 205 -10.00 -13.95 -5.93
C GLN A 205 -8.65 -14.52 -5.55
N GLU A 206 -8.36 -15.71 -6.08
CA GLU A 206 -7.02 -16.26 -6.07
C GLU A 206 -6.11 -15.49 -7.02
N MET A 207 -4.90 -15.20 -6.57
CA MET A 207 -3.88 -14.49 -7.31
C MET A 207 -2.58 -15.30 -7.28
N ILE A 208 -2.04 -15.55 -8.45
CA ILE A 208 -0.71 -16.15 -8.60
C ILE A 208 0.33 -15.06 -8.39
N VAL A 209 1.29 -15.33 -7.51
CA VAL A 209 2.48 -14.50 -7.32
C VAL A 209 3.68 -15.24 -7.90
N GLY A 210 4.42 -14.55 -8.74
CA GLY A 210 5.62 -15.09 -9.36
C GLY A 210 6.69 -14.01 -9.55
N TYR A 211 7.81 -14.39 -10.10
CA TYR A 211 8.90 -13.46 -10.36
C TYR A 211 9.68 -13.83 -11.64
N SER A 212 10.23 -12.82 -12.27
CA SER A 212 11.28 -12.89 -13.28
C SER A 212 12.59 -12.33 -12.72
N ASP A 213 13.58 -12.10 -13.56
CA ASP A 213 14.90 -11.59 -13.10
C ASP A 213 14.81 -10.26 -12.33
N LYS A 214 13.87 -9.37 -12.71
CA LYS A 214 13.78 -8.00 -12.18
C LYS A 214 12.42 -7.61 -11.65
N HIS A 215 11.39 -8.42 -11.93
CA HIS A 215 10.01 -8.08 -11.62
C HIS A 215 9.38 -9.09 -10.67
N LEU A 216 8.61 -8.58 -9.73
CA LEU A 216 7.59 -9.36 -9.04
C LEU A 216 6.30 -9.26 -9.84
N ILE A 217 5.65 -10.40 -10.06
CA ILE A 217 4.55 -10.56 -11.01
C ILE A 217 3.34 -11.08 -10.27
N PHE A 218 2.18 -10.51 -10.60
CA PHE A 218 0.89 -10.89 -10.05
C PHE A 218 -0.09 -11.16 -11.19
N VAL A 219 -0.76 -12.32 -11.15
CA VAL A 219 -1.72 -12.72 -12.17
C VAL A 219 -3.01 -13.18 -11.51
N TRP A 220 -4.12 -12.57 -11.88
CA TRP A 220 -5.47 -12.98 -11.45
C TRP A 220 -6.46 -12.73 -12.57
N GLU A 221 -7.39 -13.66 -12.78
CA GLU A 221 -8.31 -13.63 -13.92
C GLU A 221 -7.58 -13.27 -15.22
N ASN A 222 -8.05 -12.22 -15.89
CA ASN A 222 -7.50 -11.70 -17.14
C ASN A 222 -6.52 -10.54 -16.94
N THR A 223 -6.00 -10.38 -15.72
CA THR A 223 -5.11 -9.27 -15.32
C THR A 223 -3.72 -9.79 -15.04
N TYR A 224 -2.73 -9.12 -15.61
CA TYR A 224 -1.30 -9.29 -15.33
C TYR A 224 -0.74 -7.96 -14.85
N TYR A 225 -0.14 -7.97 -13.68
CA TYR A 225 0.58 -6.82 -13.12
C TYR A 225 2.01 -7.23 -12.82
N SER A 226 2.97 -6.41 -13.22
CA SER A 226 4.36 -6.59 -12.84
C SER A 226 4.94 -5.30 -12.27
N THR A 227 5.86 -5.42 -11.32
CA THR A 227 6.58 -4.30 -10.75
C THR A 227 8.05 -4.62 -10.52
N ARG A 228 8.93 -3.66 -10.79
CA ARG A 228 10.33 -3.77 -10.41
C ARG A 228 10.49 -3.88 -8.92
N THR A 229 11.50 -4.59 -8.48
CA THR A 229 11.87 -4.72 -7.08
C THR A 229 13.12 -3.90 -6.78
N ILE A 230 13.25 -3.45 -5.54
CA ILE A 230 14.45 -2.74 -5.07
C ILE A 230 15.48 -3.79 -4.66
N GLU A 231 16.64 -3.76 -5.29
CA GLU A 231 17.76 -4.70 -5.04
C GLU A 231 18.63 -4.28 -3.84
N LEU A 232 18.40 -3.12 -3.26
CA LEU A 232 19.15 -2.66 -2.08
C LEU A 232 18.82 -3.50 -0.84
N ASN A 233 19.82 -3.70 0.01
CA ASN A 233 19.67 -4.45 1.24
C ASN A 233 18.68 -3.76 2.19
N PHE A 234 17.62 -4.46 2.53
CA PHE A 234 16.71 -4.05 3.62
C PHE A 234 17.42 -4.31 4.97
N PRO A 235 17.30 -3.40 5.96
CA PRO A 235 17.93 -3.59 7.26
C PRO A 235 17.54 -4.90 7.95
N ASN A 236 18.45 -5.43 8.77
CA ASN A 236 18.19 -6.65 9.55
C ASN A 236 17.14 -6.37 10.64
N PHE A 237 15.91 -6.66 10.34
CA PHE A 237 14.76 -6.47 11.24
C PHE A 237 14.55 -7.65 12.20
N GLN A 238 15.05 -8.84 11.87
CA GLN A 238 14.91 -10.02 12.72
C GLN A 238 15.57 -9.81 14.08
N GLN A 239 16.69 -9.10 14.12
CA GLN A 239 17.35 -8.74 15.37
C GLN A 239 16.49 -7.84 16.26
N ILE A 240 15.69 -6.96 15.67
CA ILE A 240 14.75 -6.09 16.38
C ILE A 240 13.58 -6.91 16.92
N LEU A 241 13.01 -7.81 16.10
CA LEU A 241 11.88 -8.66 16.49
C LEU A 241 12.27 -9.71 17.54
N SER A 242 13.51 -10.17 17.57
CA SER A 242 14.00 -11.15 18.54
C SER A 242 14.22 -10.59 19.96
N PHE A 243 14.14 -9.27 20.14
CA PHE A 243 14.24 -8.65 21.45
C PHE A 243 13.00 -8.96 22.29
N ASN A 244 13.18 -9.66 23.42
CA ASN A 244 12.10 -10.16 24.28
C ASN A 244 12.21 -9.68 25.74
N ASN A 245 13.13 -8.79 26.06
CA ASN A 245 13.37 -8.36 27.44
C ASN A 245 12.42 -7.23 27.89
N PHE A 246 11.13 -7.33 27.50
CA PHE A 246 10.09 -6.43 27.98
C PHE A 246 9.57 -6.94 29.32
N ASP A 247 9.63 -6.11 30.35
CA ASP A 247 9.15 -6.43 31.70
C ASP A 247 7.84 -5.69 32.06
N LYS A 248 7.42 -4.76 31.20
CA LYS A 248 6.19 -3.99 31.37
C LYS A 248 5.22 -4.33 30.25
N ASN A 249 4.00 -4.71 30.62
CA ASN A 249 2.95 -5.11 29.68
C ASN A 249 1.63 -4.47 30.11
N MET A 250 1.10 -3.60 29.28
CA MET A 250 -0.12 -2.84 29.53
C MET A 250 -1.12 -3.04 28.39
N GLU A 251 -2.39 -3.16 28.77
CA GLU A 251 -3.50 -3.35 27.81
C GLU A 251 -4.48 -2.17 27.87
N PHE A 252 -4.94 -1.71 26.71
CA PHE A 252 -5.82 -0.58 26.52
C PHE A 252 -6.98 -0.89 25.59
N ASN A 253 -8.11 -0.23 25.84
CA ASN A 253 -9.14 -0.11 24.82
C ASN A 253 -8.62 0.79 23.68
N THR A 254 -8.56 0.24 22.47
CA THR A 254 -7.98 0.91 21.31
C THR A 254 -8.72 2.19 20.92
N GLU A 255 -10.04 2.20 20.98
CA GLU A 255 -10.83 3.39 20.60
C GLU A 255 -10.69 4.52 21.63
N GLU A 256 -10.60 4.21 22.93
CA GLU A 256 -10.32 5.19 23.99
C GLU A 256 -8.94 5.80 23.78
N LEU A 257 -7.91 4.96 23.51
CA LEU A 257 -6.55 5.40 23.23
C LEU A 257 -6.48 6.26 21.97
N LYS A 258 -7.10 5.86 20.86
CA LYS A 258 -7.21 6.64 19.62
C LYS A 258 -7.84 8.02 19.88
N SER A 259 -8.96 8.04 20.58
CA SER A 259 -9.67 9.30 20.89
C SER A 259 -8.78 10.27 21.68
N SER A 260 -8.06 9.75 22.67
CA SER A 260 -7.15 10.54 23.49
C SER A 260 -5.95 11.05 22.70
N LEU A 261 -5.33 10.21 21.85
CA LEU A 261 -4.24 10.60 20.96
C LEU A 261 -4.66 11.68 19.97
N LYS A 262 -5.84 11.57 19.34
CA LYS A 262 -6.36 12.60 18.42
C LYS A 262 -6.43 13.97 19.10
N LYS A 263 -6.84 14.03 20.37
CA LYS A 263 -6.86 15.28 21.15
C LYS A 263 -5.44 15.78 21.42
N VAL A 264 -4.53 14.90 21.87
CA VAL A 264 -3.14 15.27 22.18
C VAL A 264 -2.40 15.79 20.94
N ILE A 265 -2.62 15.19 19.78
CA ILE A 265 -2.01 15.60 18.51
C ILE A 265 -2.32 17.04 18.14
N THR A 266 -3.45 17.62 18.58
CA THR A 266 -3.79 19.03 18.31
C THR A 266 -2.75 20.01 18.82
N VAL A 267 -2.08 19.68 19.95
CA VAL A 267 -0.97 20.46 20.54
C VAL A 267 0.38 19.90 20.10
N ALA A 268 0.53 18.57 20.14
CA ALA A 268 1.79 17.88 19.84
C ALA A 268 2.34 18.18 18.44
N LYS A 269 1.47 18.40 17.44
CA LYS A 269 1.89 18.78 16.07
C LYS A 269 2.70 20.07 15.98
N THR A 270 2.63 20.92 17.00
CA THR A 270 3.35 22.20 17.10
C THR A 270 4.35 22.24 18.27
N SER A 271 4.67 21.08 18.88
CA SER A 271 5.68 20.98 19.93
C SER A 271 7.07 21.35 19.39
N TYR A 272 7.81 22.12 20.17
CA TYR A 272 9.15 22.58 19.80
C TYR A 272 10.23 21.51 19.98
N GLU A 273 10.08 20.63 20.99
CA GLU A 273 11.10 19.64 21.31
C GLU A 273 11.10 18.50 20.30
N ALA A 274 9.92 18.00 19.96
CA ALA A 274 9.74 17.00 18.92
C ALA A 274 8.32 17.12 18.34
N LYS A 275 8.21 17.31 17.04
CA LYS A 275 6.93 17.33 16.33
C LYS A 275 6.16 16.04 16.59
N TYR A 276 4.92 16.16 17.07
CA TYR A 276 4.07 15.04 17.50
C TYR A 276 4.55 14.32 18.77
N GLY A 277 5.54 14.85 19.49
CA GLY A 277 6.04 14.26 20.73
C GLY A 277 5.08 14.45 21.90
N ALA A 278 4.94 13.42 22.71
CA ALA A 278 4.22 13.47 23.99
C ALA A 278 4.87 12.56 25.02
N ILE A 279 4.68 12.91 26.29
CA ILE A 279 5.08 12.13 27.44
C ILE A 279 3.94 11.16 27.79
N PHE A 280 4.27 9.89 27.94
CA PHE A 280 3.38 8.82 28.36
C PHE A 280 3.78 8.40 29.78
N ASP A 281 2.94 8.71 30.75
CA ASP A 281 3.15 8.38 32.17
C ASP A 281 2.17 7.29 32.59
N PHE A 282 2.69 6.07 32.74
CA PHE A 282 1.94 4.87 33.12
C PHE A 282 1.99 4.73 34.64
N LYS A 283 0.91 5.06 35.32
CA LYS A 283 0.86 5.04 36.79
C LYS A 283 -0.55 4.75 37.31
N ASN A 284 -0.63 3.87 38.34
CA ASN A 284 -1.87 3.61 39.08
C ASN A 284 -3.06 3.29 38.15
N ASN A 285 -2.91 2.35 37.22
CA ASN A 285 -3.94 1.92 36.26
C ASN A 285 -4.39 3.02 35.27
N ILE A 286 -3.68 4.12 35.18
CA ILE A 286 -4.00 5.23 34.29
C ILE A 286 -2.75 5.59 33.45
N LEU A 287 -2.93 5.66 32.16
CA LEU A 287 -1.97 6.31 31.26
C LEU A 287 -2.32 7.78 31.15
N THR A 288 -1.39 8.65 31.53
CA THR A 288 -1.50 10.08 31.29
C THR A 288 -0.63 10.47 30.10
N ILE A 289 -1.24 10.99 29.03
CA ILE A 289 -0.54 11.45 27.83
C ILE A 289 -0.50 12.96 27.84
N GLN A 290 0.69 13.55 27.83
CA GLN A 290 0.91 15.00 27.95
C GLN A 290 1.76 15.53 26.82
N SER A 291 1.37 16.66 26.27
CA SER A 291 2.18 17.42 25.31
C SER A 291 2.04 18.91 25.56
N HIS A 292 3.10 19.67 25.24
CA HIS A 292 3.10 21.12 25.31
C HIS A 292 3.75 21.73 24.06
N SER A 293 3.36 22.96 23.78
CA SER A 293 3.93 23.80 22.73
C SER A 293 3.84 25.25 23.14
N GLY A 294 4.43 26.17 22.40
CA GLY A 294 4.24 27.61 22.64
C GLY A 294 2.79 28.07 22.49
N LYS A 295 1.87 27.23 21.95
CA LYS A 295 0.47 27.55 21.74
C LYS A 295 -0.47 26.95 22.79
N GLY A 296 0.01 26.04 23.63
CA GLY A 296 -0.81 25.43 24.67
C GLY A 296 -0.24 24.15 25.26
N LYS A 297 -0.94 23.64 26.27
CA LYS A 297 -0.66 22.37 26.94
C LYS A 297 -1.91 21.51 26.91
N ILE A 298 -1.72 20.19 26.81
CA ILE A 298 -2.79 19.22 26.86
C ILE A 298 -2.37 18.02 27.71
N SER A 299 -3.35 17.48 28.43
CA SER A 299 -3.21 16.24 29.20
C SER A 299 -4.46 15.42 29.01
N GLN A 300 -4.32 14.15 28.63
CA GLN A 300 -5.41 13.19 28.49
C GLN A 300 -5.12 11.98 29.36
N LYS A 301 -6.16 11.39 29.92
CA LYS A 301 -6.08 10.18 30.73
C LYS A 301 -6.81 9.05 30.01
N VAL A 302 -6.20 7.87 30.01
CA VAL A 302 -6.76 6.62 29.43
C VAL A 302 -6.65 5.54 30.50
N ASN A 303 -7.72 4.81 30.70
CA ASN A 303 -7.74 3.71 31.65
C ASN A 303 -6.97 2.50 31.07
N MET A 304 -6.19 1.83 31.93
CA MET A 304 -5.55 0.56 31.56
C MET A 304 -6.46 -0.59 31.94
N ILE A 305 -6.69 -1.51 31.02
CA ILE A 305 -7.41 -2.78 31.28
C ILE A 305 -6.52 -3.69 32.12
N LYS A 306 -5.23 -3.78 31.72
CA LYS A 306 -4.20 -4.51 32.44
C LYS A 306 -3.05 -3.55 32.72
N THR A 307 -2.58 -3.55 33.97
CA THR A 307 -1.52 -2.68 34.43
C THR A 307 -0.18 -3.40 34.47
N GLY A 308 0.87 -2.69 34.07
CA GLY A 308 2.25 -3.05 34.34
C GLY A 308 2.83 -2.25 35.49
N GLU A 309 4.14 -2.31 35.67
CA GLU A 309 4.85 -1.43 36.59
C GLU A 309 4.78 0.03 36.13
N ASN A 310 4.80 0.93 37.12
CA ASN A 310 4.85 2.37 36.83
C ASN A 310 6.09 2.73 36.03
N PHE A 311 5.88 3.40 34.90
CA PHE A 311 7.00 3.86 34.12
C PHE A 311 6.62 5.08 33.27
N LYS A 312 7.61 5.79 32.73
CA LYS A 312 7.42 6.98 31.92
C LYS A 312 8.28 6.89 30.67
N GLY A 313 7.73 7.25 29.53
CA GLY A 313 8.42 7.30 28.26
C GLY A 313 7.88 8.41 27.37
N SER A 314 8.55 8.67 26.27
CA SER A 314 8.12 9.69 25.30
C SER A 314 8.00 9.11 23.91
N LEU A 315 6.83 9.27 23.29
CA LEU A 315 6.52 8.67 22.00
C LEU A 315 5.99 9.72 20.99
N ASN A 316 6.14 9.39 19.72
CA ASN A 316 5.49 10.11 18.65
C ASN A 316 4.00 9.68 18.56
N THR A 317 3.11 10.57 18.94
CA THR A 317 1.67 10.32 19.00
C THR A 317 1.04 10.03 17.64
N LYS A 318 1.55 10.63 16.55
CA LYS A 318 1.10 10.39 15.20
C LYS A 318 1.47 8.97 14.77
N PHE A 319 2.69 8.54 15.01
CA PHE A 319 3.17 7.21 14.67
C PHE A 319 2.37 6.12 15.40
N LEU A 320 2.08 6.33 16.67
CA LEU A 320 1.24 5.41 17.43
C LEU A 320 -0.18 5.36 16.87
N LEU A 321 -0.79 6.52 16.57
CA LEU A 321 -2.14 6.58 16.01
C LEU A 321 -2.25 5.90 14.65
N GLU A 322 -1.23 6.01 13.80
CA GLU A 322 -1.20 5.33 12.49
C GLU A 322 -1.27 3.81 12.63
N PHE A 323 -0.54 3.21 13.57
CA PHE A 323 -0.66 1.79 13.87
C PHE A 323 -2.05 1.42 14.41
N LEU A 324 -2.55 2.18 15.39
CA LEU A 324 -3.85 1.91 16.01
C LEU A 324 -5.00 1.95 14.98
N ASN A 325 -4.89 2.70 13.90
CA ASN A 325 -5.88 2.73 12.83
C ASN A 325 -5.97 1.42 12.03
N ASN A 326 -4.97 0.53 12.17
CA ASN A 326 -4.89 -0.76 11.47
C ASN A 326 -5.31 -1.94 12.36
N ILE A 327 -5.75 -1.68 13.59
CA ILE A 327 -6.22 -2.71 14.53
C ILE A 327 -7.64 -2.42 15.02
N SER A 328 -8.35 -3.46 15.42
CA SER A 328 -9.76 -3.39 15.85
C SER A 328 -9.99 -3.86 17.27
N LYS A 329 -9.10 -4.71 17.80
CA LYS A 329 -9.16 -5.22 19.18
C LYS A 329 -8.35 -4.33 20.12
N ASN A 330 -8.26 -4.73 21.39
CA ASN A 330 -7.45 -4.03 22.39
C ASN A 330 -5.99 -3.92 21.98
N THR A 331 -5.33 -2.87 22.44
CA THR A 331 -3.92 -2.59 22.21
C THR A 331 -3.08 -3.08 23.37
N ILE A 332 -2.07 -3.88 23.12
CA ILE A 332 -1.03 -4.25 24.08
C ILE A 332 0.20 -3.40 23.81
N ILE A 333 0.72 -2.75 24.83
CA ILE A 333 1.98 -1.99 24.81
C ILE A 333 2.96 -2.65 25.77
N GLU A 334 4.10 -3.07 25.24
CA GLU A 334 5.21 -3.65 25.99
C GLU A 334 6.39 -2.68 25.98
N GLY A 335 7.03 -2.52 27.13
CA GLY A 335 8.17 -1.64 27.32
C GLY A 335 9.18 -2.21 28.32
N LEU A 336 10.38 -1.61 28.35
CA LEU A 336 11.41 -1.90 29.34
C LEU A 336 11.75 -0.65 30.16
N ASN A 337 12.19 0.41 29.48
CA ASN A 337 12.52 1.70 30.08
C ASN A 337 12.30 2.85 29.09
N ALA A 338 12.49 4.09 29.56
CA ALA A 338 12.25 5.30 28.76
C ALA A 338 13.09 5.42 27.48
N SER A 339 14.22 4.72 27.40
CA SER A 339 15.16 4.78 26.26
C SER A 339 15.12 3.55 25.36
N SER A 340 14.37 2.52 25.74
CA SER A 340 14.23 1.29 24.97
C SER A 340 13.03 1.39 24.02
N MET A 341 13.08 0.64 22.95
CA MET A 341 11.94 0.53 22.03
C MET A 341 10.68 -0.01 22.72
N PHE A 342 9.54 0.38 22.20
CA PHE A 342 8.23 -0.15 22.57
C PHE A 342 7.77 -1.16 21.53
N LYS A 343 7.25 -2.29 22.00
CA LYS A 343 6.55 -3.26 21.16
C LYS A 343 5.06 -3.10 21.38
N ILE A 344 4.32 -3.00 20.29
CA ILE A 344 2.88 -2.76 20.33
C ILE A 344 2.23 -3.83 19.45
N THR A 345 1.21 -4.49 19.97
CA THR A 345 0.48 -5.55 19.29
C THR A 345 -1.02 -5.38 19.47
N GLU A 346 -1.80 -6.03 18.63
CA GLU A 346 -3.24 -6.22 18.81
C GLU A 346 -3.50 -7.42 19.72
N TYR A 347 -4.45 -7.35 20.62
CA TYR A 347 -4.85 -8.48 21.45
C TYR A 347 -5.30 -9.66 20.56
N ASP A 348 -4.87 -10.88 20.90
CA ASP A 348 -5.06 -12.11 20.12
C ASP A 348 -4.46 -12.11 18.70
N ASN A 349 -3.58 -11.18 18.39
CA ASN A 349 -2.86 -11.17 17.11
C ASN A 349 -1.36 -10.95 17.33
N PRO A 350 -0.63 -11.95 17.83
CA PRO A 350 0.81 -11.82 18.10
C PRO A 350 1.66 -11.74 16.81
N ASN A 351 1.08 -12.06 15.66
CA ASN A 351 1.74 -12.03 14.36
C ASN A 351 1.80 -10.62 13.74
N TYR A 352 1.05 -9.64 14.30
CA TYR A 352 1.11 -8.25 13.88
C TYR A 352 1.83 -7.42 14.93
N ILE A 353 3.08 -7.10 14.66
CA ILE A 353 4.01 -6.44 15.58
C ILE A 353 4.34 -5.04 15.06
N TYR A 354 4.24 -4.07 15.94
CA TYR A 354 4.71 -2.72 15.70
C TYR A 354 5.78 -2.34 16.71
N ILE A 355 6.93 -1.90 16.22
CA ILE A 355 8.02 -1.38 17.04
C ILE A 355 8.05 0.13 16.87
N LEU A 356 8.13 0.84 17.99
CA LEU A 356 8.22 2.31 18.03
C LEU A 356 9.38 2.74 18.90
N MET A 357 10.31 3.51 18.33
CA MET A 357 11.43 4.07 19.08
C MET A 357 10.97 5.25 19.96
N PRO A 358 11.49 5.37 21.18
CA PRO A 358 11.19 6.50 22.04
C PRO A 358 11.78 7.80 21.49
N LEU A 359 11.19 8.91 21.92
CA LEU A 359 11.71 10.24 21.67
C LEU A 359 12.56 10.71 22.86
N ALA A 360 13.66 11.41 22.59
CA ALA A 360 14.43 12.12 23.62
C ALA A 360 13.77 13.49 23.88
N LEU A 361 12.76 13.53 24.75
CA LEU A 361 12.17 14.79 25.21
C LEU A 361 12.87 15.23 26.49
N ARG A 362 13.11 16.55 26.61
CA ARG A 362 13.58 17.17 27.90
C ARG A 362 12.38 17.19 28.83
N ASN A 363 12.60 16.75 30.07
CA ASN A 363 11.58 16.77 31.14
C ASN A 363 11.25 18.19 31.61
#